data_47e58c0d6debf380ad5bcc74aeb6a0b1
#
_entry.id   47e58c0d6debf380ad5bcc74aeb6a0b1
#
_cell.length_a   1.000
_cell.length_b   1.000
_cell.length_c   1.000
_cell.angle_alpha   90.00
_cell.angle_beta   90.00
_cell.angle_gamma   90.00
#
_symmetry.space_group_name_H-M   'P 1'
#
loop_
_entity.id
_entity.type
_entity.pdbx_description
1 polymer ?
#
loop_
_entity_poly.entity_id
_entity_poly.type
_entity_poly.pdbx_seq_one_letter_code
_entity_poly.pdbx_strand_id
1 'polypeptide(L)'
;MKNYNNFMKHENGNLAVGFIKSRKAEHKVMDFCERLIAAGDEEGCEILCVDVDRGGSRDIDRPQLDDTYRAMEMSIINHLFIRSFDDISEDMEDLVSFMQFANDNKVRIHVVSVEADKEMKEASEPWDGGAGC
;
A
#
# COMPACT_ATOMS: atom_id res chain seq x y z
N MET A 1 11.34 -28.48 1.78
CA MET A 1 11.41 -27.74 1.62
C MET A 1 10.42 -27.18 1.60
N LYS A 2 9.78 -27.08 1.90
CA LYS A 2 8.95 -26.53 1.71
C LYS A 2 8.80 -25.50 2.51
N ASN A 3 9.24 -25.46 3.63
CA ASN A 3 9.10 -24.47 4.22
C ASN A 3 9.90 -23.55 3.89
N TYR A 4 10.76 -23.95 3.38
CA TYR A 4 11.46 -23.02 2.94
C TYR A 4 10.93 -22.70 1.62
N ASN A 5 9.85 -23.20 1.30
CA ASN A 5 9.20 -22.76 0.16
C ASN A 5 8.78 -21.36 0.27
N ASN A 6 8.38 -20.91 1.44
CA ASN A 6 8.04 -19.54 1.60
C ASN A 6 9.22 -18.70 1.34
N PHE A 7 10.34 -19.17 1.77
CA PHE A 7 11.55 -18.47 1.56
C PHE A 7 11.83 -18.36 0.10
N MET A 8 11.55 -19.41 -0.65
CA MET A 8 11.77 -19.37 -2.07
C MET A 8 10.82 -18.43 -2.77
N LYS A 9 9.59 -18.36 -2.29
CA LYS A 9 8.67 -17.42 -2.84
C LYS A 9 9.18 -16.02 -2.64
N HIS A 10 9.70 -15.75 -1.45
CA HIS A 10 10.24 -14.45 -1.15
C HIS A 10 11.41 -14.16 -2.07
N GLU A 11 12.24 -15.11 -2.29
CA GLU A 11 13.37 -14.89 -3.17
C GLU A 11 12.92 -14.64 -4.60
N ASN A 12 11.76 -15.16 -4.96
CA ASN A 12 11.22 -14.91 -6.27
C ASN A 12 10.52 -13.57 -6.36
N GLY A 13 10.47 -12.84 -5.26
CA GLY A 13 10.01 -11.48 -5.30
C GLY A 13 8.51 -11.31 -5.38
N ASN A 14 7.74 -12.19 -4.74
CA ASN A 14 6.30 -12.05 -4.83
C ASN A 14 5.59 -11.85 -3.49
N LEU A 15 6.31 -11.54 -2.42
CA LEU A 15 5.65 -11.25 -1.15
C LEU A 15 5.51 -9.75 -0.96
N ALA A 16 4.39 -9.33 -0.42
CA ALA A 16 4.05 -7.93 -0.33
C ALA A 16 3.29 -7.60 0.94
N VAL A 17 3.23 -6.33 1.26
CA VAL A 17 2.31 -5.82 2.27
C VAL A 17 1.66 -4.59 1.67
N GLY A 18 0.53 -4.20 2.25
CA GLY A 18 -0.13 -2.97 1.88
C GLY A 18 -0.11 -1.98 3.02
N PHE A 19 -0.27 -0.72 2.73
CA PHE A 19 -0.34 0.31 3.75
C PHE A 19 -1.39 1.34 3.35
N ILE A 20 -2.25 1.68 4.30
CA ILE A 20 -3.29 2.67 4.08
C ILE A 20 -3.34 3.60 5.28
N LYS A 21 -3.46 4.89 5.03
CA LYS A 21 -3.71 5.84 6.10
C LYS A 21 -5.06 6.47 5.82
N SER A 22 -6.03 6.24 6.69
CA SER A 22 -7.36 6.76 6.46
C SER A 22 -8.15 6.82 7.74
N ARG A 23 -8.92 7.89 7.90
CA ARG A 23 -9.82 8.01 9.04
C ARG A 23 -11.27 7.87 8.59
N LYS A 24 -11.49 7.38 7.40
CA LYS A 24 -12.84 7.16 6.91
C LYS A 24 -13.50 6.02 7.67
N ALA A 25 -14.79 5.86 7.43
CA ALA A 25 -15.55 4.80 8.08
C ALA A 25 -14.94 3.45 7.80
N GLU A 26 -15.12 2.54 8.73
CA GLU A 26 -14.45 1.24 8.64
C GLU A 26 -14.78 0.49 7.36
N HIS A 27 -16.02 0.53 6.91
CA HIS A 27 -16.38 -0.21 5.72
C HIS A 27 -15.65 0.33 4.47
N LYS A 28 -15.34 1.63 4.46
CA LYS A 28 -14.60 2.19 3.35
C LYS A 28 -13.15 1.77 3.40
N VAL A 29 -12.58 1.73 4.58
CA VAL A 29 -11.21 1.29 4.74
C VAL A 29 -11.09 -0.18 4.35
N MET A 30 -12.07 -0.99 4.73
CA MET A 30 -12.06 -2.39 4.34
C MET A 30 -12.11 -2.53 2.82
N ASP A 31 -12.89 -1.69 2.17
CA ASP A 31 -12.98 -1.71 0.73
C ASP A 31 -11.63 -1.37 0.10
N PHE A 32 -10.93 -0.38 0.66
CA PHE A 32 -9.59 -0.05 0.17
C PHE A 32 -8.64 -1.24 0.35
N CYS A 33 -8.72 -1.91 1.49
CA CYS A 33 -7.87 -3.07 1.73
C CYS A 33 -8.12 -4.16 0.69
N GLU A 34 -9.38 -4.41 0.40
CA GLU A 34 -9.73 -5.43 -0.58
C GLU A 34 -9.20 -5.07 -1.96
N ARG A 35 -9.22 -3.80 -2.29
CA ARG A 35 -8.72 -3.36 -3.58
C ARG A 35 -7.21 -3.50 -3.68
N LEU A 36 -6.50 -3.24 -2.59
CA LEU A 36 -5.07 -3.45 -2.60
C LEU A 36 -4.75 -4.93 -2.77
N ILE A 37 -5.48 -5.78 -2.07
CA ILE A 37 -5.24 -7.21 -2.16
C ILE A 37 -5.52 -7.71 -3.58
N ALA A 38 -6.60 -7.22 -4.17
CA ALA A 38 -6.93 -7.61 -5.54
C ALA A 38 -5.85 -7.15 -6.52
N ALA A 39 -5.32 -5.95 -6.31
CA ALA A 39 -4.25 -5.45 -7.17
C ALA A 39 -3.01 -6.31 -7.02
N GLY A 40 -2.72 -6.74 -5.80
CA GLY A 40 -1.59 -7.63 -5.58
C GLY A 40 -1.78 -8.95 -6.32
N ASP A 41 -2.97 -9.50 -6.27
CA ASP A 41 -3.26 -10.74 -6.98
C ASP A 41 -3.03 -10.57 -8.47
N GLU A 42 -3.44 -9.45 -9.02
CA GLU A 42 -3.27 -9.20 -10.45
C GLU A 42 -1.81 -9.11 -10.84
N GLU A 43 -0.98 -8.67 -9.91
CA GLU A 43 0.44 -8.55 -10.18
C GLU A 43 1.20 -9.83 -9.82
N GLY A 44 0.50 -10.84 -9.39
CA GLY A 44 1.16 -12.09 -8.99
C GLY A 44 1.83 -12.01 -7.64
N CYS A 45 1.42 -11.09 -6.80
CA CYS A 45 2.00 -10.90 -5.49
C CYS A 45 1.07 -11.42 -4.43
N GLU A 46 1.65 -11.91 -3.34
CA GLU A 46 0.86 -12.34 -2.20
C GLU A 46 0.97 -11.26 -1.15
N ILE A 47 -0.13 -10.60 -0.84
CA ILE A 47 -0.14 -9.56 0.18
C ILE A 47 -0.37 -10.24 1.52
N LEU A 48 0.64 -10.15 2.38
CA LEU A 48 0.60 -10.82 3.68
C LEU A 48 -0.32 -10.11 4.66
N CYS A 49 -0.35 -8.80 4.59
CA CYS A 49 -1.25 -8.03 5.43
C CYS A 49 -1.33 -6.61 4.88
N VAL A 50 -2.34 -5.87 5.33
CA VAL A 50 -2.46 -4.46 5.01
C VAL A 50 -2.47 -3.72 6.34
N ASP A 51 -1.48 -2.89 6.56
CA ASP A 51 -1.41 -2.08 7.78
C ASP A 51 -2.26 -0.85 7.58
N VAL A 52 -3.12 -0.56 8.54
CA VAL A 52 -4.02 0.57 8.45
C VAL A 52 -3.70 1.57 9.55
N ASP A 53 -3.37 2.79 9.16
CA ASP A 53 -3.06 3.86 10.09
C ASP A 53 -4.32 4.73 10.19
N ARG A 54 -4.96 4.72 11.35
CA ARG A 54 -6.17 5.50 11.58
C ARG A 54 -5.88 6.78 12.35
N GLY A 55 -4.62 7.07 12.57
CA GLY A 55 -4.24 8.25 13.32
C GLY A 55 -4.20 9.50 12.47
N GLY A 56 -4.00 10.63 13.12
CA GLY A 56 -3.96 11.90 12.42
C GLY A 56 -2.58 12.44 12.14
N SER A 57 -1.54 11.73 12.56
CA SER A 57 -0.18 12.23 12.40
C SER A 57 0.20 12.21 10.93
N ARG A 58 0.91 13.24 10.50
CA ARG A 58 1.44 13.30 9.15
C ARG A 58 2.93 13.08 9.10
N ASP A 59 3.54 12.83 10.25
CA ASP A 59 4.96 12.54 10.29
C ASP A 59 5.24 11.22 9.65
N ILE A 60 6.32 11.16 8.93
CA ILE A 60 6.73 9.88 8.38
C ILE A 60 7.23 8.97 9.50
N ASP A 61 7.64 9.58 10.60
CA ASP A 61 8.20 8.80 11.70
C ASP A 61 7.10 8.46 12.68
N ARG A 62 6.24 7.58 12.30
CA ARG A 62 5.13 7.20 13.17
C ARG A 62 5.05 5.69 13.30
N PRO A 63 4.55 5.22 14.44
CA PRO A 63 4.60 3.78 14.75
C PRO A 63 3.93 2.89 13.71
N GLN A 64 2.88 3.40 13.07
CA GLN A 64 2.17 2.59 12.11
C GLN A 64 3.01 2.26 10.89
N LEU A 65 4.01 3.08 10.59
CA LEU A 65 4.90 2.79 9.48
C LEU A 65 6.08 1.92 9.89
N ASP A 66 6.32 1.75 11.19
CA ASP A 66 7.47 1.00 11.67
C ASP A 66 7.42 -0.43 11.16
N ASP A 67 6.26 -1.05 11.15
CA ASP A 67 6.15 -2.43 10.69
C ASP A 67 6.48 -2.52 9.20
N THR A 68 6.06 -1.53 8.44
CA THR A 68 6.36 -1.49 7.02
C THR A 68 7.86 -1.34 6.79
N TYR A 69 8.49 -0.42 7.51
CA TYR A 69 9.93 -0.25 7.41
C TYR A 69 10.65 -1.54 7.78
N ARG A 70 10.19 -2.18 8.85
CA ARG A 70 10.84 -3.40 9.32
C ARG A 70 10.70 -4.51 8.30
N ALA A 71 9.53 -4.65 7.71
CA ALA A 71 9.32 -5.69 6.70
C ALA A 71 10.25 -5.48 5.51
N MET A 72 10.45 -4.24 5.12
CA MET A 72 11.37 -3.94 4.02
C MET A 72 12.81 -4.22 4.42
N GLU A 73 13.19 -3.74 5.60
CA GLU A 73 14.58 -3.83 6.03
C GLU A 73 14.99 -5.27 6.25
N MET A 74 14.09 -6.09 6.74
CA MET A 74 14.39 -7.48 7.01
C MET A 74 14.22 -8.37 5.79
N SER A 75 13.97 -7.76 4.66
CA SER A 75 13.83 -8.49 3.40
C SER A 75 12.69 -9.50 3.43
N ILE A 76 11.65 -9.19 4.19
CA ILE A 76 10.49 -10.08 4.25
C ILE A 76 9.65 -9.91 3.00
N ILE A 77 9.59 -8.69 2.45
CA ILE A 77 8.75 -8.41 1.30
C ILE A 77 9.58 -7.81 0.17
N ASN A 78 9.06 -7.91 -1.03
CA ASN A 78 9.66 -7.29 -2.19
C ASN A 78 8.72 -6.28 -2.85
N HIS A 79 7.50 -6.15 -2.35
CA HIS A 79 6.52 -5.24 -2.93
C HIS A 79 5.73 -4.56 -1.82
N LEU A 80 5.39 -3.32 -2.05
CA LEU A 80 4.55 -2.56 -1.14
C LEU A 80 3.44 -1.95 -1.96
N PHE A 81 2.20 -2.17 -1.55
CA PHE A 81 1.04 -1.63 -2.26
C PHE A 81 0.42 -0.52 -1.42
N ILE A 82 0.27 0.65 -2.01
CA ILE A 82 -0.35 1.78 -1.34
C ILE A 82 -1.36 2.39 -2.29
N ARG A 83 -2.29 3.15 -1.78
CA ARG A 83 -3.23 3.82 -2.65
C ARG A 83 -2.76 5.21 -3.04
N SER A 84 -1.86 5.80 -2.25
CA SER A 84 -1.33 7.12 -2.55
C SER A 84 -0.09 7.35 -1.72
N PHE A 85 0.87 8.07 -2.26
CA PHE A 85 2.04 8.43 -1.49
C PHE A 85 1.67 9.35 -0.31
N ASP A 86 0.55 10.04 -0.40
CA ASP A 86 0.10 10.86 0.72
C ASP A 86 -0.16 10.03 1.96
N ASP A 87 -0.48 8.76 1.81
CA ASP A 87 -0.65 7.89 2.96
C ASP A 87 0.66 7.69 3.71
N ILE A 88 1.78 7.82 3.02
CA ILE A 88 3.08 7.69 3.64
C ILE A 88 3.50 9.02 4.26
N SER A 89 3.46 10.08 3.47
CA SER A 89 3.82 11.41 3.93
C SER A 89 3.35 12.43 2.90
N GLU A 90 3.14 13.65 3.37
CA GLU A 90 2.81 14.75 2.46
C GLU A 90 4.03 15.60 2.18
N ASP A 91 5.16 15.29 2.81
CA ASP A 91 6.38 16.05 2.62
C ASP A 91 7.22 15.38 1.55
N MET A 92 7.57 16.12 0.53
CA MET A 92 8.30 15.56 -0.61
C MET A 92 9.66 14.99 -0.21
N GLU A 93 10.35 15.62 0.72
CA GLU A 93 11.66 15.11 1.14
C GLU A 93 11.52 13.78 1.84
N ASP A 94 10.47 13.64 2.64
CA ASP A 94 10.20 12.38 3.31
C ASP A 94 9.88 11.29 2.29
N LEU A 95 9.13 11.64 1.26
CA LEU A 95 8.78 10.66 0.24
C LEU A 95 9.99 10.20 -0.54
N VAL A 96 10.89 11.13 -0.86
CA VAL A 96 12.10 10.77 -1.58
C VAL A 96 12.92 9.82 -0.71
N SER A 97 13.04 10.10 0.57
CA SER A 97 13.78 9.23 1.47
C SER A 97 13.14 7.86 1.58
N PHE A 98 11.82 7.83 1.62
CA PHE A 98 11.09 6.57 1.71
C PHE A 98 11.32 5.73 0.45
N MET A 99 11.22 6.37 -0.71
CA MET A 99 11.43 5.68 -1.97
C MET A 99 12.85 5.16 -2.10
N GLN A 100 13.81 5.94 -1.60
CA GLN A 100 15.19 5.53 -1.61
C GLN A 100 15.39 4.30 -0.71
N PHE A 101 14.76 4.33 0.46
CA PHE A 101 14.85 3.21 1.41
C PHE A 101 14.27 1.95 0.77
N ALA A 102 13.12 2.08 0.12
CA ALA A 102 12.50 0.95 -0.54
C ALA A 102 13.40 0.41 -1.64
N ASN A 103 13.96 1.31 -2.42
CA ASN A 103 14.83 0.90 -3.51
C ASN A 103 16.08 0.21 -2.98
N ASP A 104 16.67 0.72 -1.90
CA ASP A 104 17.86 0.13 -1.30
C ASP A 104 17.57 -1.27 -0.79
N ASN A 105 16.34 -1.54 -0.39
CA ASN A 105 15.95 -2.84 0.12
C ASN A 105 15.25 -3.68 -0.94
N LYS A 106 15.30 -3.23 -2.18
CA LYS A 106 14.77 -3.97 -3.34
C LYS A 106 13.27 -4.21 -3.22
N VAL A 107 12.57 -3.20 -2.74
CA VAL A 107 11.11 -3.25 -2.62
C VAL A 107 10.52 -2.33 -3.67
N ARG A 108 9.62 -2.88 -4.48
CA ARG A 108 8.93 -2.11 -5.49
C ARG A 108 7.64 -1.55 -4.91
N ILE A 109 7.39 -0.27 -5.11
CA ILE A 109 6.19 0.37 -4.60
C ILE A 109 5.16 0.42 -5.72
N HIS A 110 3.97 -0.07 -5.45
CA HIS A 110 2.86 -0.04 -6.39
C HIS A 110 1.80 0.90 -5.85
N VAL A 111 1.37 1.84 -6.66
CA VAL A 111 0.31 2.77 -6.28
C VAL A 111 -0.97 2.31 -6.95
N VAL A 112 -1.97 1.96 -6.13
CA VAL A 112 -3.22 1.43 -6.62
C VAL A 112 -4.25 2.55 -6.57
N SER A 113 -4.75 2.94 -7.71
CA SER A 113 -5.61 4.12 -7.82
C SER A 113 -7.05 3.81 -7.48
N VAL A 114 -7.29 3.36 -6.25
CA VAL A 114 -8.64 2.93 -5.88
C VAL A 114 -9.65 4.06 -5.91
N GLU A 115 -9.23 5.24 -5.51
CA GLU A 115 -10.16 6.36 -5.51
C GLU A 115 -10.25 7.01 -6.87
N ALA A 116 -9.15 7.03 -7.57
CA ALA A 116 -9.14 7.58 -8.90
C ALA A 116 -10.02 6.77 -9.83
N ASP A 117 -9.98 5.46 -9.71
CA ASP A 117 -10.85 4.63 -10.53
C ASP A 117 -12.29 4.96 -10.27
N LYS A 118 -12.64 5.15 -9.02
CA LYS A 118 -13.98 5.48 -8.68
C LYS A 118 -14.35 6.82 -9.27
N GLU A 119 -13.47 7.77 -9.15
CA GLU A 119 -13.72 9.09 -9.69
C GLU A 119 -13.86 9.05 -11.18
N MET A 120 -13.08 8.27 -11.84
CA MET A 120 -13.18 8.16 -13.27
C MET A 120 -14.49 7.56 -13.70
N LYS A 121 -14.96 6.59 -12.96
CA LYS A 121 -16.24 6.03 -13.25
C LYS A 121 -17.30 7.07 -13.12
N GLU A 122 -17.24 7.84 -12.06
CA GLU A 122 -18.24 8.85 -11.81
C GLU A 122 -18.16 9.94 -12.83
N ALA A 123 -16.98 10.25 -13.30
CA ALA A 123 -16.82 11.29 -14.28
C ALA A 123 -17.32 10.85 -15.64
N SER A 124 -17.26 9.58 -15.91
CA SER A 124 -17.69 9.13 -17.20
C SER A 124 -19.21 9.02 -17.25
N GLU A 125 -19.85 9.10 -16.09
CA GLU A 125 -21.25 9.09 -16.09
C GLU A 125 -21.65 10.48 -15.97
N PRO A 126 -22.78 10.82 -16.24
CA PRO A 126 -23.21 12.13 -16.03
C PRO A 126 -22.90 12.36 -14.61
N TRP A 127 -22.00 13.17 -14.42
CA TRP A 127 -21.49 13.36 -13.17
C TRP A 127 -22.49 13.83 -12.24
N ASP A 128 -22.77 13.07 -11.47
CA ASP A 128 -23.70 13.40 -10.66
C ASP A 128 -23.06 13.52 -9.48
N GLY A 129 -22.31 13.80 -9.55
CA GLY A 129 -21.82 13.97 -8.49
C GLY A 129 -21.62 13.07 -7.77
N GLY A 130 -21.72 12.88 -7.87
CA GLY A 130 -21.35 12.41 -7.16
C GLY A 130 -21.16 11.77 -6.65
N ALA A 131 -21.47 11.64 -6.89
CA ALA A 131 -21.38 11.04 -6.41
C ALA A 131 -20.60 10.83 -5.75
N GLY A 132 -20.42 10.85 -5.58
CA GLY A 132 -19.72 10.76 -4.98
C GLY A 132 -19.17 10.57 -4.57
N CYS A 133 -19.20 10.64 -4.77
CA CYS A 133 -18.55 10.56 -4.32
C CYS A 133 -18.47 10.65 -3.72
#